data_13cfcb5642d69c8046317ff58d44c733
#
_entry.id   13cfcb5642d69c8046317ff58d44c733
#
_cell.length_a   1.000
_cell.length_b   1.000
_cell.length_c   1.000
_cell.angle_alpha   90.00
_cell.angle_beta   90.00
_cell.angle_gamma   90.00
#
_symmetry.space_group_name_H-M   'P 1'
#
loop_
_entity.id
_entity.type
_entity.pdbx_description
1 polymer ?
#
loop_
_entity_poly.entity_id
_entity_poly.type
_entity_poly.pdbx_seq_one_letter_code
_entity_poly.pdbx_strand_id
1 'polypeptide(L)'
;MTYDVISRARRTTRRRVTALSLAAAAVLGAAAVAMVFAADSDRPASSPLGPVPVRPETTANGQAVLPRDLGWVDVAGVSVPVSQQSGPRVSDEGQARGFAHDPGGAVLAAVHIVVRVNPQVGPVVFEPTLRTQIVGADAAAMRVQVRQAYDELRGQTGVADGQPVGHLNATLLGYRIVNYTEDEVVLRLLTEAPDGSGTSLIVSTEVRVRWTGSDWALLAPAGGTFDQAVTVVLDPYTAMFLPFSAGR
;
A
#
# COMPACT_ATOMS: atom_id res chain seq x y z
N MET A 1 -7.63 -20.68 -50.54
CA MET A 1 -7.00 -19.60 -49.70
C MET A 1 -7.85 -19.42 -48.45
N THR A 2 -7.53 -20.16 -47.42
CA THR A 2 -8.24 -20.11 -46.11
C THR A 2 -7.42 -19.24 -45.17
N TYR A 3 -7.88 -18.04 -44.95
CA TYR A 3 -7.23 -17.07 -44.06
C TYR A 3 -7.40 -17.49 -42.62
N ASP A 4 -6.29 -17.64 -41.93
CA ASP A 4 -6.19 -18.07 -40.54
C ASP A 4 -6.58 -16.92 -39.58
N VAL A 5 -7.87 -16.86 -39.26
CA VAL A 5 -8.46 -15.88 -38.33
C VAL A 5 -8.16 -16.22 -36.86
N ILE A 6 -7.73 -17.45 -36.59
CA ILE A 6 -7.52 -17.98 -35.24
C ILE A 6 -6.21 -17.48 -34.62
N SER A 7 -5.18 -17.24 -35.43
CA SER A 7 -3.88 -16.78 -34.95
C SER A 7 -3.88 -15.30 -34.48
N ARG A 8 -4.80 -14.49 -35.04
CA ARG A 8 -4.92 -13.07 -34.66
C ARG A 8 -5.65 -12.86 -33.33
N ALA A 9 -6.62 -13.70 -33.04
CA ALA A 9 -7.38 -13.66 -31.78
C ALA A 9 -6.49 -14.03 -30.57
N ARG A 10 -5.59 -15.01 -30.73
CA ARG A 10 -4.67 -15.43 -29.65
C ARG A 10 -3.59 -14.39 -29.30
N ARG A 11 -3.16 -13.55 -30.23
CA ARG A 11 -2.16 -12.51 -29.98
C ARG A 11 -2.74 -11.30 -29.27
N THR A 12 -3.98 -10.93 -29.55
CA THR A 12 -4.66 -9.80 -28.87
C THR A 12 -5.09 -10.16 -27.47
N THR A 13 -5.49 -11.40 -27.21
CA THR A 13 -5.87 -11.86 -25.86
C THR A 13 -4.66 -11.97 -24.94
N ARG A 14 -3.50 -12.43 -25.44
CA ARG A 14 -2.26 -12.48 -24.64
C ARG A 14 -1.72 -11.10 -24.27
N ARG A 15 -1.86 -10.09 -25.13
CA ARG A 15 -1.42 -8.72 -24.81
C ARG A 15 -2.35 -7.98 -23.85
N ARG A 16 -3.63 -8.33 -23.81
CA ARG A 16 -4.59 -7.77 -22.84
C ARG A 16 -4.50 -8.43 -21.46
N VAL A 17 -4.19 -9.70 -21.39
CA VAL A 17 -4.01 -10.44 -20.12
C VAL A 17 -2.74 -10.01 -19.39
N THR A 18 -1.65 -9.66 -20.09
CA THR A 18 -0.42 -9.14 -19.47
C THR A 18 -0.55 -7.71 -18.94
N ALA A 19 -1.45 -6.89 -19.48
CA ALA A 19 -1.66 -5.52 -19.03
C ALA A 19 -2.58 -5.41 -17.79
N LEU A 20 -3.47 -6.37 -17.57
CA LEU A 20 -4.43 -6.37 -16.45
C LEU A 20 -3.87 -6.99 -15.15
N SER A 21 -2.84 -7.82 -15.24
CA SER A 21 -2.22 -8.44 -14.06
C SER A 21 -1.42 -7.49 -13.19
N LEU A 22 -1.17 -6.26 -13.66
CA LEU A 22 -0.28 -5.27 -13.04
C LEU A 22 -0.98 -4.32 -12.06
N ALA A 23 -2.28 -4.08 -12.20
CA ALA A 23 -2.98 -3.08 -11.39
C ALA A 23 -3.29 -3.54 -9.94
N ALA A 24 -3.42 -4.84 -9.71
CA ALA A 24 -3.87 -5.37 -8.42
C ALA A 24 -2.75 -5.59 -7.39
N ALA A 25 -1.49 -5.69 -7.83
CA ALA A 25 -0.34 -5.89 -6.94
C ALA A 25 0.23 -4.58 -6.36
N ALA A 26 -0.25 -3.41 -6.83
CA ALA A 26 0.32 -2.11 -6.52
C ALA A 26 0.15 -1.64 -5.06
N VAL A 27 -0.70 -2.28 -4.26
CA VAL A 27 -0.91 -1.84 -2.86
C VAL A 27 0.23 -2.27 -1.93
N LEU A 28 0.99 -3.31 -2.26
CA LEU A 28 2.17 -3.74 -1.48
C LEU A 28 3.30 -4.32 -2.31
N GLY A 29 3.38 -4.09 -3.58
CA GLY A 29 4.53 -4.67 -4.31
C GLY A 29 4.53 -4.48 -5.81
N ALA A 30 5.60 -4.45 -6.28
CA ALA A 30 6.40 -4.69 -7.48
C ALA A 30 5.73 -4.72 -8.87
N ALA A 31 4.43 -4.77 -9.03
CA ALA A 31 3.84 -4.86 -10.36
C ALA A 31 3.73 -3.52 -11.11
N ALA A 32 3.82 -2.39 -10.41
CA ALA A 32 3.76 -1.04 -11.01
C ALA A 32 5.06 -0.63 -11.74
N VAL A 33 6.17 -1.30 -11.50
CA VAL A 33 7.49 -0.89 -12.00
C VAL A 33 7.67 -1.15 -13.49
N ALA A 34 6.99 -2.12 -14.07
CA ALA A 34 7.12 -2.41 -15.50
C ALA A 34 6.50 -1.33 -16.42
N MET A 35 5.59 -0.48 -15.92
CA MET A 35 4.98 0.60 -16.71
C MET A 35 5.76 1.92 -16.68
N VAL A 36 6.55 2.18 -15.65
CA VAL A 36 7.27 3.46 -15.50
C VAL A 36 8.39 3.61 -16.55
N PHE A 37 9.00 2.52 -16.97
CA PHE A 37 10.08 2.57 -17.97
C PHE A 37 9.61 2.69 -19.43
N ALA A 38 8.33 2.51 -19.72
CA ALA A 38 7.79 2.60 -21.07
C ALA A 38 7.14 3.95 -21.42
N ALA A 39 6.96 4.86 -20.46
CA ALA A 39 6.17 6.09 -20.63
C ALA A 39 6.99 7.40 -20.68
N ASP A 40 8.32 7.36 -20.56
CA ASP A 40 9.12 8.57 -20.39
C ASP A 40 9.83 9.05 -21.66
N SER A 41 9.15 9.03 -22.79
CA SER A 41 9.75 9.56 -24.04
C SER A 41 9.11 10.82 -24.61
N ASP A 42 7.99 11.30 -24.08
CA ASP A 42 7.39 12.55 -24.62
C ASP A 42 6.56 13.31 -23.56
N ARG A 43 7.22 14.18 -22.79
CA ARG A 43 6.52 15.22 -22.02
C ARG A 43 7.26 16.55 -22.09
N PRO A 44 6.63 17.64 -22.58
CA PRO A 44 7.21 18.97 -22.49
C PRO A 44 7.21 19.47 -21.04
N ALA A 45 8.31 20.11 -20.66
CA ALA A 45 8.54 20.67 -19.34
C ALA A 45 7.48 21.71 -18.97
N SER A 46 6.73 21.47 -17.92
CA SER A 46 5.88 22.46 -17.26
C SER A 46 6.67 23.20 -16.18
N SER A 47 6.65 24.52 -16.25
CA SER A 47 7.35 25.43 -15.35
C SER A 47 6.99 25.25 -13.89
N PRO A 48 7.92 25.48 -12.95
CA PRO A 48 7.68 25.33 -11.51
C PRO A 48 6.85 26.49 -10.98
N LEU A 49 5.72 26.18 -10.36
CA LEU A 49 5.02 27.08 -9.45
C LEU A 49 5.90 27.30 -8.21
N GLY A 50 6.09 28.56 -7.85
CA GLY A 50 6.97 29.00 -6.77
C GLY A 50 6.61 28.41 -5.39
N PRO A 51 7.55 28.42 -4.43
CA PRO A 51 7.38 27.79 -3.15
C PRO A 51 6.33 28.52 -2.31
N VAL A 52 5.28 27.81 -1.93
CA VAL A 52 4.40 28.20 -0.84
C VAL A 52 5.22 28.08 0.46
N PRO A 53 5.27 29.10 1.34
CA PRO A 53 6.02 29.01 2.57
C PRO A 53 5.37 27.99 3.51
N VAL A 54 5.94 26.80 3.56
CA VAL A 54 5.59 25.78 4.55
C VAL A 54 6.26 26.20 5.86
N ARG A 55 5.43 26.56 6.84
CA ARG A 55 5.85 26.78 8.22
C ARG A 55 6.52 25.48 8.70
N PRO A 56 7.73 25.52 9.29
CA PRO A 56 8.37 24.32 9.80
C PRO A 56 7.64 23.89 11.06
N GLU A 57 6.71 22.97 10.94
CA GLU A 57 6.15 22.25 12.06
C GLU A 57 7.08 21.07 12.38
N THR A 58 7.38 20.95 13.63
CA THR A 58 8.33 20.08 14.32
C THR A 58 8.56 18.76 13.61
N THR A 59 9.68 18.66 12.94
CA THR A 59 10.20 17.43 12.34
C THR A 59 10.50 16.46 13.48
N ALA A 60 9.81 15.32 13.50
CA ALA A 60 10.28 14.17 14.26
C ALA A 60 11.53 13.61 13.52
N ASN A 61 12.61 14.38 13.57
CA ASN A 61 13.87 14.06 12.90
C ASN A 61 14.44 12.78 13.50
N GLY A 62 14.32 11.66 12.77
CA GLY A 62 15.19 10.51 12.94
C GLY A 62 15.06 9.74 14.26
N GLN A 63 14.12 10.04 15.14
CA GLN A 63 13.89 9.27 16.35
C GLN A 63 12.98 8.08 16.06
N ALA A 64 13.38 6.91 16.55
CA ALA A 64 12.53 5.73 16.54
C ALA A 64 11.25 6.02 17.33
N VAL A 65 10.12 6.08 16.64
CA VAL A 65 8.79 6.37 17.22
C VAL A 65 8.06 5.11 17.64
N LEU A 66 8.53 3.94 17.21
CA LEU A 66 7.91 2.68 17.57
C LEU A 66 8.32 2.25 18.98
N PRO A 67 7.36 1.73 19.78
CA PRO A 67 7.63 1.23 21.12
C PRO A 67 8.54 -0.01 21.08
N ARG A 68 9.16 -0.30 22.20
CA ARG A 68 10.07 -1.46 22.34
C ARG A 68 9.35 -2.80 22.49
N ASP A 69 8.04 -2.77 22.76
CA ASP A 69 7.18 -3.93 22.99
C ASP A 69 6.58 -4.51 21.71
N LEU A 70 7.23 -4.32 20.56
CA LEU A 70 6.72 -4.82 19.28
C LEU A 70 6.62 -6.35 19.29
N GLY A 71 5.40 -6.83 19.09
CA GLY A 71 5.08 -8.19 18.67
C GLY A 71 4.73 -8.21 17.19
N TRP A 72 4.44 -9.41 16.66
CA TRP A 72 4.14 -9.61 15.25
C TRP A 72 2.94 -10.53 15.08
N VAL A 73 2.06 -10.21 14.15
CA VAL A 73 0.93 -11.07 13.74
C VAL A 73 0.91 -11.22 12.24
N ASP A 74 0.48 -12.38 11.76
CA ASP A 74 0.32 -12.61 10.33
C ASP A 74 -1.03 -12.05 9.85
N VAL A 75 -0.98 -11.34 8.72
CA VAL A 75 -2.17 -10.89 7.99
C VAL A 75 -2.00 -11.28 6.53
N ALA A 76 -2.65 -12.33 6.11
CA ALA A 76 -2.63 -12.85 4.74
C ALA A 76 -1.21 -13.10 4.17
N GLY A 77 -0.28 -13.54 5.01
CA GLY A 77 1.11 -13.82 4.65
C GLY A 77 2.08 -12.67 4.86
N VAL A 78 1.61 -11.51 5.34
CA VAL A 78 2.48 -10.40 5.76
C VAL A 78 2.55 -10.36 7.28
N SER A 79 3.76 -10.40 7.82
CA SER A 79 4.01 -10.18 9.24
C SER A 79 3.90 -8.69 9.53
N VAL A 80 2.91 -8.29 10.33
CA VAL A 80 2.66 -6.90 10.70
C VAL A 80 2.91 -6.63 12.18
N PRO A 81 3.48 -5.48 12.56
CA PRO A 81 3.82 -5.19 13.95
C PRO A 81 2.59 -4.83 14.78
N VAL A 82 2.59 -5.27 16.03
CA VAL A 82 1.61 -4.94 17.07
C VAL A 82 2.32 -4.48 18.33
N SER A 83 1.65 -3.69 19.17
CA SER A 83 2.20 -3.20 20.44
C SER A 83 1.08 -3.02 21.45
N GLN A 84 1.32 -3.38 22.71
CA GLN A 84 0.38 -3.09 23.79
C GLN A 84 0.26 -1.57 24.05
N GLN A 85 1.35 -0.83 23.81
CA GLN A 85 1.40 0.62 24.00
C GLN A 85 0.71 1.35 22.84
N SER A 86 1.05 1.02 21.58
CA SER A 86 0.64 1.79 20.38
C SER A 86 -0.49 1.13 19.57
N GLY A 87 -0.87 -0.10 19.89
CA GLY A 87 -2.00 -0.81 19.26
C GLY A 87 -1.60 -1.82 18.17
N PRO A 88 -2.56 -2.39 17.46
CA PRO A 88 -4.00 -2.24 17.68
C PRO A 88 -4.48 -2.91 18.98
N ARG A 89 -5.51 -2.36 19.61
CA ARG A 89 -6.15 -2.96 20.82
C ARG A 89 -7.23 -3.95 20.46
N VAL A 90 -7.79 -3.84 19.27
CA VAL A 90 -8.83 -4.72 18.73
C VAL A 90 -8.40 -5.19 17.36
N SER A 91 -8.43 -6.50 17.15
CA SER A 91 -8.16 -7.13 15.86
C SER A 91 -9.23 -8.18 15.65
N ASP A 92 -10.35 -7.78 15.06
CA ASP A 92 -11.52 -8.61 14.80
C ASP A 92 -12.15 -8.28 13.44
N GLU A 93 -13.01 -9.16 12.96
CA GLU A 93 -13.79 -8.98 11.72
C GLU A 93 -12.96 -8.43 10.55
N GLY A 94 -11.71 -8.84 10.45
CA GLY A 94 -10.80 -8.38 9.41
C GLY A 94 -10.20 -6.98 9.62
N GLN A 95 -10.54 -6.30 10.72
CA GLN A 95 -10.05 -4.96 11.05
C GLN A 95 -8.98 -4.96 12.13
N ALA A 96 -8.21 -3.89 12.20
CA ALA A 96 -7.33 -3.56 13.32
C ALA A 96 -7.63 -2.14 13.77
N ARG A 97 -7.99 -1.94 15.05
CA ARG A 97 -8.48 -0.68 15.61
C ARG A 97 -7.88 -0.39 16.99
N GLY A 98 -8.04 0.85 17.43
CA GLY A 98 -7.60 1.26 18.77
C GLY A 98 -6.11 1.51 18.82
N PHE A 99 -5.58 2.22 17.83
CA PHE A 99 -4.22 2.71 17.84
C PHE A 99 -4.09 3.93 18.76
N ALA A 100 -2.92 4.11 19.37
CA ALA A 100 -2.65 5.28 20.19
C ALA A 100 -2.62 6.56 19.36
N HIS A 101 -3.06 7.69 19.95
CA HIS A 101 -2.99 9.01 19.31
C HIS A 101 -1.57 9.58 19.47
N ASP A 102 -0.60 8.93 18.84
CA ASP A 102 0.82 9.29 18.84
C ASP A 102 1.49 8.83 17.51
N PRO A 103 2.75 9.23 17.25
CA PRO A 103 3.44 8.84 16.02
C PRO A 103 3.58 7.33 15.85
N GLY A 104 3.77 6.58 16.93
CA GLY A 104 3.87 5.11 16.90
C GLY A 104 2.55 4.47 16.47
N GLY A 105 1.44 4.90 17.07
CA GLY A 105 0.11 4.45 16.70
C GLY A 105 -0.23 4.79 15.24
N ALA A 106 0.15 5.97 14.76
CA ALA A 106 -0.04 6.36 13.35
C ALA A 106 0.71 5.44 12.39
N VAL A 107 1.98 5.10 12.69
CA VAL A 107 2.78 4.18 11.87
C VAL A 107 2.16 2.78 11.86
N LEU A 108 1.76 2.26 13.04
CA LEU A 108 1.12 0.95 13.11
C LEU A 108 -0.22 0.94 12.37
N ALA A 109 -1.05 1.97 12.53
CA ALA A 109 -2.31 2.11 11.81
C ALA A 109 -2.10 2.11 10.29
N ALA A 110 -1.13 2.88 9.79
CA ALA A 110 -0.80 2.93 8.37
C ALA A 110 -0.46 1.53 7.82
N VAL A 111 0.42 0.79 8.51
CA VAL A 111 0.78 -0.59 8.12
C VAL A 111 -0.45 -1.49 8.10
N HIS A 112 -1.21 -1.50 9.18
CA HIS A 112 -2.36 -2.39 9.32
C HIS A 112 -3.46 -2.12 8.30
N ILE A 113 -3.73 -0.84 8.00
CA ILE A 113 -4.76 -0.45 7.04
C ILE A 113 -4.29 -0.79 5.62
N VAL A 114 -3.05 -0.44 5.24
CA VAL A 114 -2.52 -0.70 3.89
C VAL A 114 -2.51 -2.20 3.58
N VAL A 115 -2.11 -3.05 4.51
CA VAL A 115 -2.15 -4.52 4.32
C VAL A 115 -3.59 -5.00 4.16
N ARG A 116 -4.54 -4.49 4.96
CA ARG A 116 -5.92 -4.96 4.95
C ARG A 116 -6.78 -4.43 3.79
N VAL A 117 -6.40 -3.34 3.14
CA VAL A 117 -7.09 -2.87 1.93
C VAL A 117 -6.59 -3.52 0.64
N ASN A 118 -5.59 -4.41 0.73
CA ASN A 118 -5.14 -5.16 -0.43
C ASN A 118 -6.24 -6.10 -0.94
N PRO A 119 -6.57 -6.10 -2.23
CA PRO A 119 -7.62 -6.96 -2.77
C PRO A 119 -7.38 -8.46 -2.54
N GLN A 120 -6.13 -8.91 -2.43
CA GLN A 120 -5.81 -10.32 -2.23
C GLN A 120 -6.26 -10.87 -0.87
N VAL A 121 -6.41 -10.02 0.16
CA VAL A 121 -6.85 -10.47 1.49
C VAL A 121 -8.33 -10.90 1.53
N GLY A 122 -9.08 -10.58 0.49
CA GLY A 122 -10.49 -10.93 0.33
C GLY A 122 -11.45 -9.94 0.99
N PRO A 123 -12.74 -9.94 0.55
CA PRO A 123 -13.73 -8.93 0.96
C PRO A 123 -14.09 -8.98 2.44
N VAL A 124 -13.98 -10.13 3.10
CA VAL A 124 -14.20 -10.24 4.56
C VAL A 124 -13.24 -9.34 5.33
N VAL A 125 -12.04 -9.07 4.80
CA VAL A 125 -11.02 -8.22 5.42
C VAL A 125 -11.05 -6.79 4.86
N PHE A 126 -11.02 -6.64 3.51
CA PHE A 126 -10.89 -5.29 2.95
C PHE A 126 -12.19 -4.46 3.02
N GLU A 127 -13.38 -5.05 2.90
CA GLU A 127 -14.61 -4.26 2.89
C GLU A 127 -14.89 -3.52 4.22
N PRO A 128 -14.80 -4.17 5.40
CA PRO A 128 -14.94 -3.45 6.66
C PRO A 128 -13.85 -2.38 6.83
N THR A 129 -12.60 -2.65 6.46
CA THR A 129 -11.52 -1.66 6.51
C THR A 129 -11.79 -0.47 5.60
N LEU A 130 -12.17 -0.70 4.35
CA LEU A 130 -12.52 0.35 3.39
C LEU A 130 -13.71 1.19 3.85
N ARG A 131 -14.67 0.59 4.53
CA ARG A 131 -15.89 1.29 5.00
C ARG A 131 -15.62 2.21 6.17
N THR A 132 -14.74 1.82 7.10
CA THR A 132 -14.60 2.47 8.40
C THR A 132 -13.27 3.19 8.59
N GLN A 133 -12.21 2.75 7.90
CA GLN A 133 -10.85 3.26 8.13
C GLN A 133 -10.27 4.01 6.92
N ILE A 134 -11.08 4.27 5.88
CA ILE A 134 -10.68 5.09 4.72
C ILE A 134 -11.50 6.37 4.68
N VAL A 135 -10.81 7.51 4.66
CA VAL A 135 -11.41 8.85 4.66
C VAL A 135 -10.84 9.70 3.50
N GLY A 136 -11.40 10.87 3.30
CA GLY A 136 -10.97 11.81 2.26
C GLY A 136 -11.84 11.76 1.00
N ALA A 137 -11.55 12.67 0.06
CA ALA A 137 -12.35 12.85 -1.15
C ALA A 137 -12.41 11.61 -2.04
N ASP A 138 -11.30 10.88 -2.12
CA ASP A 138 -11.14 9.70 -2.98
C ASP A 138 -11.52 8.36 -2.29
N ALA A 139 -12.07 8.41 -1.06
CA ALA A 139 -12.45 7.19 -0.33
C ALA A 139 -13.48 6.34 -1.08
N ALA A 140 -14.44 6.97 -1.78
CA ALA A 140 -15.41 6.25 -2.60
C ALA A 140 -14.75 5.62 -3.82
N ALA A 141 -13.83 6.32 -4.47
CA ALA A 141 -13.06 5.79 -5.59
C ALA A 141 -12.22 4.58 -5.16
N MET A 142 -11.54 4.66 -4.01
CA MET A 142 -10.72 3.56 -3.49
C MET A 142 -11.54 2.30 -3.23
N ARG A 143 -12.76 2.41 -2.70
CA ARG A 143 -13.66 1.25 -2.53
C ARG A 143 -13.97 0.56 -3.85
N VAL A 144 -14.26 1.34 -4.89
CA VAL A 144 -14.54 0.81 -6.24
C VAL A 144 -13.30 0.13 -6.82
N GLN A 145 -12.14 0.79 -6.74
CA GLN A 145 -10.88 0.27 -7.29
C GLN A 145 -10.46 -1.04 -6.62
N VAL A 146 -10.50 -1.12 -5.29
CA VAL A 146 -10.13 -2.35 -4.57
C VAL A 146 -11.09 -3.49 -4.90
N ARG A 147 -12.41 -3.23 -4.96
CA ARG A 147 -13.39 -4.26 -5.32
C ARG A 147 -13.19 -4.75 -6.76
N GLN A 148 -12.99 -3.83 -7.71
CA GLN A 148 -12.71 -4.18 -9.10
C GLN A 148 -11.44 -5.01 -9.22
N ALA A 149 -10.35 -4.62 -8.57
CA ALA A 149 -9.10 -5.36 -8.56
C ALA A 149 -9.26 -6.77 -7.97
N TYR A 150 -10.06 -6.92 -6.91
CA TYR A 150 -10.40 -8.22 -6.36
C TYR A 150 -11.17 -9.10 -7.37
N ASP A 151 -12.18 -8.53 -8.04
CA ASP A 151 -12.99 -9.26 -9.02
C ASP A 151 -12.16 -9.70 -10.24
N GLU A 152 -11.21 -8.89 -10.67
CA GLU A 152 -10.27 -9.24 -11.74
C GLU A 152 -9.33 -10.39 -11.31
N LEU A 153 -8.73 -10.29 -10.11
CA LEU A 153 -7.83 -11.31 -9.57
C LEU A 153 -8.52 -12.66 -9.40
N ARG A 154 -9.69 -12.69 -8.76
CA ARG A 154 -10.43 -13.94 -8.58
C ARG A 154 -10.89 -14.54 -9.90
N GLY A 155 -11.24 -13.70 -10.89
CA GLY A 155 -11.58 -14.14 -12.23
C GLY A 155 -10.41 -14.83 -12.94
N GLN A 156 -9.17 -14.37 -12.73
CA GLN A 156 -7.97 -14.97 -13.29
C GLN A 156 -7.58 -16.28 -12.59
N THR A 157 -7.83 -16.38 -11.30
CA THR A 157 -7.41 -17.51 -10.45
C THR A 157 -8.52 -18.54 -10.24
N GLY A 158 -9.79 -18.24 -10.62
CA GLY A 158 -10.94 -19.12 -10.40
C GLY A 158 -11.42 -19.18 -8.95
N VAL A 159 -10.98 -18.25 -8.10
CA VAL A 159 -11.37 -18.21 -6.69
C VAL A 159 -12.80 -17.72 -6.55
N ALA A 160 -13.59 -18.36 -5.67
CA ALA A 160 -14.97 -17.99 -5.40
C ALA A 160 -15.05 -16.59 -4.76
N ASP A 161 -16.19 -15.90 -4.99
CA ASP A 161 -16.42 -14.61 -4.32
C ASP A 161 -16.45 -14.79 -2.79
N GLY A 162 -15.93 -13.81 -2.06
CA GLY A 162 -15.81 -13.85 -0.60
C GLY A 162 -14.52 -14.48 -0.08
N GLN A 163 -13.75 -15.18 -0.90
CA GLN A 163 -12.52 -15.84 -0.49
C GLN A 163 -11.27 -14.98 -0.77
N PRO A 164 -10.20 -15.12 0.03
CA PRO A 164 -8.93 -14.47 -0.27
C PRO A 164 -8.30 -15.05 -1.55
N VAL A 165 -7.57 -14.22 -2.30
CA VAL A 165 -6.90 -14.62 -3.54
C VAL A 165 -5.41 -14.80 -3.29
N GLY A 166 -5.05 -15.90 -2.60
CA GLY A 166 -3.66 -16.24 -2.29
C GLY A 166 -3.10 -15.51 -1.06
N HIS A 167 -1.78 -15.45 -0.99
CA HIS A 167 -1.03 -14.78 0.07
C HIS A 167 -0.31 -13.55 -0.47
N LEU A 168 -0.21 -12.53 0.37
CA LEU A 168 0.65 -11.38 0.11
C LEU A 168 2.11 -11.79 0.34
N ASN A 169 2.88 -11.87 -0.73
CA ASN A 169 4.30 -12.18 -0.63
C ASN A 169 5.12 -10.90 -0.49
N ALA A 170 4.97 -10.20 0.62
CA ALA A 170 5.66 -8.95 0.89
C ALA A 170 6.25 -8.94 2.30
N THR A 171 7.44 -8.35 2.42
CA THR A 171 8.12 -8.15 3.70
C THR A 171 8.18 -6.67 4.04
N LEU A 172 7.71 -6.29 5.22
CA LEU A 172 7.86 -4.94 5.76
C LEU A 172 9.30 -4.76 6.24
N LEU A 173 10.06 -3.86 5.61
CA LEU A 173 11.45 -3.59 5.95
C LEU A 173 11.59 -2.43 6.91
N GLY A 174 10.86 -1.33 6.68
CA GLY A 174 11.02 -0.13 7.47
C GLY A 174 9.98 0.94 7.17
N TYR A 175 10.13 2.07 7.84
CA TYR A 175 9.28 3.23 7.66
C TYR A 175 10.09 4.52 7.78
N ARG A 176 9.54 5.62 7.23
CA ARG A 176 10.07 6.98 7.40
C ARG A 176 8.90 7.94 7.55
N ILE A 177 8.86 8.71 8.63
CA ILE A 177 7.91 9.82 8.77
C ILE A 177 8.44 10.98 7.93
N VAL A 178 7.61 11.45 7.01
CA VAL A 178 7.91 12.58 6.12
C VAL A 178 7.42 13.89 6.73
N ASN A 179 6.19 13.84 7.28
CA ASN A 179 5.59 14.96 8.00
C ASN A 179 4.74 14.45 9.14
N TYR A 180 4.71 15.17 10.24
CA TYR A 180 3.94 14.84 11.43
C TYR A 180 3.25 16.09 11.97
N THR A 181 1.96 15.97 12.20
CA THR A 181 1.17 16.81 13.08
C THR A 181 0.44 15.93 14.06
N GLU A 182 -0.17 16.48 15.10
CA GLU A 182 -0.93 15.71 16.08
C GLU A 182 -2.04 14.86 15.41
N ASP A 183 -2.70 15.43 14.39
CA ASP A 183 -3.86 14.81 13.73
C ASP A 183 -3.58 14.27 12.32
N GLU A 184 -2.41 14.48 11.75
CA GLU A 184 -2.08 13.97 10.41
C GLU A 184 -0.60 13.58 10.31
N VAL A 185 -0.37 12.39 9.78
CA VAL A 185 0.97 11.86 9.54
C VAL A 185 1.11 11.44 8.09
N VAL A 186 2.15 11.95 7.44
CA VAL A 186 2.62 11.47 6.14
C VAL A 186 3.86 10.63 6.36
N LEU A 187 3.81 9.39 5.93
CA LEU A 187 4.94 8.47 6.10
C LEU A 187 5.19 7.67 4.83
N ARG A 188 6.36 7.06 4.74
CA ARG A 188 6.70 6.10 3.70
C ARG A 188 6.97 4.75 4.33
N LEU A 189 6.34 3.73 3.80
CA LEU A 189 6.56 2.33 4.15
C LEU A 189 7.54 1.72 3.16
N LEU A 190 8.59 1.09 3.65
CA LEU A 190 9.55 0.36 2.84
C LEU A 190 9.18 -1.12 2.86
N THR A 191 8.95 -1.69 1.70
CA THR A 191 8.56 -3.10 1.54
C THR A 191 9.40 -3.78 0.48
N GLU A 192 9.66 -5.07 0.67
CA GLU A 192 10.23 -5.95 -0.33
C GLU A 192 9.14 -6.89 -0.84
N ALA A 193 9.04 -7.04 -2.14
CA ALA A 193 8.08 -7.94 -2.77
C ALA A 193 8.63 -8.48 -4.09
N PRO A 194 8.21 -9.69 -4.53
CA PRO A 194 8.62 -10.25 -5.81
C PRO A 194 8.07 -9.43 -6.98
N ASP A 195 8.87 -9.24 -8.01
CA ASP A 195 8.50 -8.52 -9.23
C ASP A 195 7.76 -9.37 -10.27
N GLY A 196 7.44 -10.61 -9.93
CA GLY A 196 6.82 -11.58 -10.84
C GLY A 196 7.81 -12.31 -11.75
N SER A 197 9.07 -11.88 -11.83
CA SER A 197 10.16 -12.59 -12.54
C SER A 197 10.94 -13.53 -11.61
N GLY A 198 10.67 -13.49 -10.32
CA GLY A 198 11.41 -14.20 -9.28
C GLY A 198 12.52 -13.36 -8.62
N THR A 199 12.64 -12.10 -9.01
CA THR A 199 13.51 -11.10 -8.37
C THR A 199 12.70 -10.32 -7.34
N SER A 200 13.32 -9.95 -6.23
CA SER A 200 12.70 -9.04 -5.25
C SER A 200 12.99 -7.59 -5.60
N LEU A 201 11.97 -6.75 -5.47
CA LEU A 201 12.09 -5.29 -5.54
C LEU A 201 11.82 -4.67 -4.18
N ILE A 202 12.61 -3.66 -3.85
CA ILE A 202 12.35 -2.82 -2.67
C ILE A 202 11.62 -1.57 -3.16
N VAL A 203 10.46 -1.33 -2.58
CA VAL A 203 9.60 -0.20 -2.93
C VAL A 203 9.24 0.61 -1.68
N SER A 204 9.06 1.91 -1.88
CA SER A 204 8.56 2.84 -0.89
C SER A 204 7.17 3.30 -1.27
N THR A 205 6.20 3.13 -0.39
CA THR A 205 4.82 3.60 -0.58
C THR A 205 4.54 4.78 0.34
N GLU A 206 4.14 5.92 -0.22
CA GLU A 206 3.69 7.06 0.58
C GLU A 206 2.28 6.80 1.08
N VAL A 207 2.09 6.99 2.38
CA VAL A 207 0.84 6.77 3.09
C VAL A 207 0.53 7.99 3.95
N ARG A 208 -0.72 8.42 3.95
CA ARG A 208 -1.21 9.49 4.82
C ARG A 208 -2.28 8.94 5.74
N VAL A 209 -2.13 9.18 7.03
CA VAL A 209 -3.14 8.84 8.02
C VAL A 209 -3.58 10.08 8.78
N ARG A 210 -4.86 10.13 9.13
CA ARG A 210 -5.47 11.23 9.86
C ARG A 210 -6.21 10.69 11.08
N TRP A 211 -6.07 11.40 12.20
CA TRP A 211 -6.87 11.15 13.39
C TRP A 211 -8.32 11.59 13.19
N THR A 212 -9.26 10.72 13.50
CA THR A 212 -10.71 10.96 13.31
C THR A 212 -11.42 11.36 14.59
N GLY A 213 -10.67 11.62 15.68
CA GLY A 213 -11.20 11.85 17.02
C GLY A 213 -11.27 10.58 17.88
N SER A 214 -11.15 9.41 17.28
CA SER A 214 -11.22 8.12 18.00
C SER A 214 -10.15 7.12 17.55
N ASP A 215 -9.69 7.20 16.30
CA ASP A 215 -8.67 6.31 15.74
C ASP A 215 -8.03 6.93 14.49
N TRP A 216 -6.90 6.36 14.06
CA TRP A 216 -6.26 6.71 12.81
C TRP A 216 -6.99 6.08 11.62
N ALA A 217 -7.19 6.87 10.57
CA ALA A 217 -7.76 6.43 9.30
C ALA A 217 -6.83 6.82 8.15
N LEU A 218 -6.78 5.99 7.11
CA LEU A 218 -6.02 6.27 5.89
C LEU A 218 -6.75 7.33 5.06
N LEU A 219 -6.07 8.39 4.68
CA LEU A 219 -6.50 9.29 3.63
C LEU A 219 -6.34 8.57 2.29
N ALA A 220 -7.44 8.34 1.60
CA ALA A 220 -7.42 7.70 0.29
C ALA A 220 -6.47 8.45 -0.66
N PRO A 221 -5.55 7.76 -1.33
CA PRO A 221 -4.68 8.38 -2.31
C PRO A 221 -5.49 8.89 -3.51
N ALA A 222 -4.91 9.81 -4.27
CA ALA A 222 -5.56 10.41 -5.44
C ALA A 222 -6.03 9.34 -6.43
N GLY A 223 -7.27 9.45 -6.88
CA GLY A 223 -7.92 8.45 -7.74
C GLY A 223 -8.23 7.12 -7.07
N GLY A 224 -7.97 6.97 -5.77
CA GLY A 224 -8.24 5.76 -5.00
C GLY A 224 -7.24 4.63 -5.21
N THR A 225 -6.07 4.89 -5.82
CA THR A 225 -5.01 3.90 -6.04
C THR A 225 -3.67 4.39 -5.51
N PHE A 226 -2.76 3.47 -5.17
CA PHE A 226 -1.41 3.80 -4.73
C PHE A 226 -0.40 3.93 -5.87
N ASP A 227 -0.83 3.84 -7.13
CA ASP A 227 0.07 3.79 -8.30
C ASP A 227 1.07 4.94 -8.35
N GLN A 228 0.62 6.14 -8.00
CA GLN A 228 1.49 7.33 -7.96
C GLN A 228 2.23 7.52 -6.63
N ALA A 229 1.88 6.75 -5.61
CA ALA A 229 2.48 6.81 -4.28
C ALA A 229 3.65 5.83 -4.10
N VAL A 230 3.86 4.91 -5.06
CA VAL A 230 4.92 3.89 -5.02
C VAL A 230 6.14 4.35 -5.80
N THR A 231 7.32 4.11 -5.22
CA THR A 231 8.62 4.41 -5.83
C THR A 231 9.60 3.28 -5.54
N VAL A 232 10.35 2.82 -6.54
CA VAL A 232 11.44 1.87 -6.34
C VAL A 232 12.56 2.54 -5.56
N VAL A 233 13.09 1.84 -4.56
CA VAL A 233 14.19 2.30 -3.72
C VAL A 233 15.42 1.45 -3.98
N LEU A 234 16.51 2.10 -4.37
CA LEU A 234 17.79 1.47 -4.59
C LEU A 234 18.72 1.75 -3.40
N ASP A 235 19.65 0.84 -3.12
CA ASP A 235 20.77 1.13 -2.22
C ASP A 235 21.58 2.35 -2.72
N PRO A 236 22.02 3.26 -1.84
CA PRO A 236 21.96 3.22 -0.36
C PRO A 236 20.71 3.89 0.27
N TYR A 237 19.68 4.24 -0.51
CA TYR A 237 18.53 5.02 -0.03
C TYR A 237 17.66 4.26 1.00
N THR A 238 17.78 2.94 1.07
CA THR A 238 17.13 2.13 2.13
C THR A 238 17.56 2.54 3.53
N ALA A 239 18.78 3.05 3.70
CA ALA A 239 19.31 3.55 4.98
C ALA A 239 18.57 4.78 5.52
N MET A 240 17.72 5.44 4.72
CA MET A 240 16.89 6.56 5.14
C MET A 240 15.63 6.14 5.91
N PHE A 241 15.36 4.83 5.98
CA PHE A 241 14.20 4.26 6.66
C PHE A 241 14.60 3.66 8.00
N LEU A 242 13.77 3.86 9.01
CA LEU A 242 13.90 3.20 10.29
C LEU A 242 13.35 1.76 10.14
N PRO A 243 14.10 0.73 10.54
CA PRO A 243 13.63 -0.64 10.41
C PRO A 243 12.46 -0.90 11.35
N PHE A 244 11.55 -1.79 10.94
CA PHE A 244 10.55 -2.36 11.84
C PHE A 244 11.14 -3.39 12.82
N SER A 245 12.42 -3.65 12.77
CA SER A 245 13.05 -4.65 13.61
C SER A 245 12.87 -4.33 15.09
N ALA A 246 12.00 -5.08 15.73
CA ALA A 246 12.31 -5.53 17.07
C ALA A 246 13.52 -6.46 16.89
N GLY A 247 14.60 -6.20 17.61
CA GLY A 247 15.84 -6.94 17.45
C GLY A 247 15.60 -8.46 17.32
N ARG A 248 16.24 -9.04 16.29
CA ARG A 248 16.46 -10.47 16.25
C ARG A 248 17.36 -10.86 17.41
#